data_891d81e7c1908fa6fda92b2b0655d31c
#
_entry.id   891d81e7c1908fa6fda92b2b0655d31c
#
_cell.length_a   1.000
_cell.length_b   1.000
_cell.length_c   1.000
_cell.angle_alpha   90.00
_cell.angle_beta   90.00
_cell.angle_gamma   90.00
#
_symmetry.space_group_name_H-M   'P 1'
#
loop_
_entity.id
_entity.type
_entity.pdbx_description
1 polymer ?
#
loop_
_entity_poly.entity_id
_entity_poly.type
_entity_poly.pdbx_seq_one_letter_code
_entity_poly.pdbx_strand_id
1 'polypeptide(L)'
;MKHLLLKYGFTPATFFQLILITINAQLLYAFWDIRNSVPGGFPAALGVTDQEAGYLYSMQGLVILVGTIALGWVGDRFSIRNIMLLSSLGVGCISLFITLFSPGLSMPVLLACFFSMLFFSEVLFKPANFKALRSSTSEDHQGLVFGLFEFGRGVLAFLISLLWAGMLYYQVAPKL
;
A
#
# COMPACT_ATOMS: atom_id res chain seq x y z
N MET A 1 -24.89 -16.94 7.74
CA MET A 1 -23.93 -15.86 7.48
C MET A 1 -24.44 -14.50 7.93
N LYS A 2 -25.64 -14.02 7.50
CA LYS A 2 -26.21 -12.73 7.95
C LYS A 2 -26.30 -12.59 9.48
N HIS A 3 -26.78 -13.62 10.20
CA HIS A 3 -26.94 -13.59 11.65
C HIS A 3 -25.61 -13.48 12.41
N LEU A 4 -24.56 -14.09 11.86
CA LEU A 4 -23.22 -14.06 12.44
C LEU A 4 -22.58 -12.68 12.25
N LEU A 5 -22.73 -12.06 11.09
CA LEU A 5 -22.24 -10.71 10.82
C LEU A 5 -22.91 -9.67 11.72
N LEU A 6 -24.24 -9.76 11.90
CA LEU A 6 -24.99 -8.85 12.78
C LEU A 6 -24.58 -8.96 14.24
N LYS A 7 -24.22 -10.18 14.71
CA LYS A 7 -23.71 -10.40 16.07
C LYS A 7 -22.42 -9.64 16.34
N TYR A 8 -21.60 -9.42 15.32
CA TYR A 8 -20.33 -8.69 15.39
C TYR A 8 -20.41 -7.26 14.85
N GLY A 9 -21.63 -6.71 14.76
CA GLY A 9 -21.85 -5.32 14.34
C GLY A 9 -21.68 -5.03 12.86
N PHE A 10 -21.60 -6.06 12.00
CA PHE A 10 -21.50 -5.90 10.56
C PHE A 10 -22.84 -6.08 9.87
N THR A 11 -23.16 -5.16 8.96
CA THR A 11 -24.11 -5.44 7.88
C THR A 11 -23.36 -6.12 6.72
N PRO A 12 -24.05 -6.84 5.81
CA PRO A 12 -23.40 -7.39 4.62
C PRO A 12 -22.70 -6.33 3.78
N ALA A 13 -23.25 -5.11 3.73
CA ALA A 13 -22.66 -3.99 3.00
C ALA A 13 -21.37 -3.48 3.66
N THR A 14 -21.35 -3.30 4.98
CA THR A 14 -20.14 -2.85 5.70
C THR A 14 -19.06 -3.90 5.70
N PHE A 15 -19.41 -5.18 5.73
CA PHE A 15 -18.43 -6.26 5.60
C PHE A 15 -17.81 -6.31 4.19
N PHE A 16 -18.62 -6.16 3.15
CA PHE A 16 -18.10 -6.06 1.77
C PHE A 16 -17.21 -4.82 1.60
N GLN A 17 -17.60 -3.69 2.17
CA GLN A 17 -16.78 -2.49 2.19
C GLN A 17 -15.43 -2.72 2.87
N LEU A 18 -15.38 -3.43 4.02
CA LEU A 18 -14.15 -3.80 4.69
C LEU A 18 -13.22 -4.62 3.78
N ILE A 19 -13.77 -5.60 3.06
CA ILE A 19 -13.01 -6.41 2.09
C ILE A 19 -12.41 -5.51 1.01
N LEU A 20 -13.19 -4.61 0.41
CA LEU A 20 -12.69 -3.70 -0.63
C LEU A 20 -11.60 -2.78 -0.11
N ILE A 21 -11.77 -2.22 1.09
CA ILE A 21 -10.77 -1.38 1.74
C ILE A 21 -9.48 -2.17 1.97
N THR A 22 -9.58 -3.41 2.42
CA THR A 22 -8.43 -4.30 2.70
C THR A 22 -7.65 -4.62 1.40
N ILE A 23 -8.37 -4.99 0.34
CA ILE A 23 -7.77 -5.26 -0.97
C ILE A 23 -7.08 -4.01 -1.51
N ASN A 24 -7.78 -2.87 -1.50
CA ASN A 24 -7.21 -1.61 -1.98
C ASN A 24 -5.95 -1.22 -1.20
N ALA A 25 -5.99 -1.31 0.13
CA ALA A 25 -4.84 -1.02 0.97
C ALA A 25 -3.64 -1.91 0.62
N GLN A 26 -3.84 -3.22 0.45
CA GLN A 26 -2.74 -4.12 0.14
C GLN A 26 -2.20 -3.93 -1.28
N LEU A 27 -3.05 -3.70 -2.27
CA LEU A 27 -2.61 -3.41 -3.64
C LEU A 27 -1.79 -2.12 -3.72
N LEU A 28 -2.12 -1.11 -2.91
CA LEU A 28 -1.40 0.15 -2.85
C LEU A 28 0.02 -0.03 -2.31
N TYR A 29 0.24 -1.01 -1.44
CA TYR A 29 1.55 -1.36 -0.91
C TYR A 29 2.26 -2.47 -1.68
N ALA A 30 1.62 -3.12 -2.65
CA ALA A 30 2.17 -4.27 -3.38
C ALA A 30 3.51 -3.99 -4.06
N PHE A 31 3.73 -2.76 -4.55
CA PHE A 31 5.00 -2.35 -5.11
C PHE A 31 6.15 -2.37 -4.08
N TRP A 32 5.85 -1.99 -2.83
CA TRP A 32 6.80 -2.01 -1.73
C TRP A 32 7.08 -3.42 -1.20
N ASP A 33 6.13 -4.34 -1.34
CA ASP A 33 6.25 -5.73 -0.89
C ASP A 33 7.29 -6.52 -1.70
N ILE A 34 7.63 -6.09 -2.91
CA ILE A 34 8.74 -6.66 -3.71
C ILE A 34 10.04 -6.63 -2.91
N ARG A 35 10.31 -5.51 -2.24
CA ARG A 35 11.49 -5.33 -1.39
C ARG A 35 11.61 -6.42 -0.31
N ASN A 36 10.47 -6.77 0.30
CA ASN A 36 10.44 -7.73 1.41
C ASN A 36 10.44 -9.18 0.92
N SER A 37 9.99 -9.41 -0.31
CA SER A 37 9.82 -10.75 -0.88
C SER A 37 11.10 -11.28 -1.54
N VAL A 38 11.94 -10.37 -2.06
CA VAL A 38 13.11 -10.73 -2.86
C VAL A 38 14.32 -9.91 -2.44
N PRO A 39 15.21 -10.45 -1.61
CA PRO A 39 16.46 -9.78 -1.25
C PRO A 39 17.28 -9.41 -2.50
N GLY A 40 17.67 -8.14 -2.62
CA GLY A 40 18.40 -7.60 -3.78
C GLY A 40 17.59 -7.45 -5.07
N GLY A 41 16.38 -8.00 -5.14
CA GLY A 41 15.55 -7.91 -6.36
C GLY A 41 15.02 -6.51 -6.64
N PHE A 42 14.74 -5.73 -5.62
CA PHE A 42 14.23 -4.38 -5.77
C PHE A 42 15.26 -3.40 -6.34
N PRO A 43 16.51 -3.31 -5.82
CA PRO A 43 17.56 -2.51 -6.45
C PRO A 43 17.86 -2.94 -7.89
N ALA A 44 17.95 -4.25 -8.13
CA ALA A 44 18.19 -4.79 -9.47
C ALA A 44 17.06 -4.43 -10.47
N ALA A 45 15.81 -4.48 -10.05
CA ALA A 45 14.67 -4.11 -10.88
C ALA A 45 14.64 -2.61 -11.24
N LEU A 46 15.15 -1.76 -10.35
CA LEU A 46 15.27 -0.32 -10.58
C LEU A 46 16.54 0.08 -11.30
N GLY A 47 17.53 -0.81 -11.40
CA GLY A 47 18.84 -0.51 -11.96
C GLY A 47 19.68 0.43 -11.08
N VAL A 48 19.48 0.37 -9.77
CA VAL A 48 20.17 1.20 -8.77
C VAL A 48 21.06 0.35 -7.86
N THR A 49 22.05 0.99 -7.24
CA THR A 49 22.89 0.36 -6.22
C THR A 49 22.13 0.21 -4.90
N ASP A 50 22.59 -0.67 -4.01
CA ASP A 50 22.01 -0.84 -2.68
C ASP A 50 22.07 0.46 -1.85
N GLN A 51 23.09 1.29 -2.05
CA GLN A 51 23.20 2.59 -1.39
C GLN A 51 22.13 3.56 -1.90
N GLU A 52 21.89 3.63 -3.19
CA GLU A 52 20.83 4.45 -3.79
C GLU A 52 19.43 3.97 -3.37
N ALA A 53 19.22 2.67 -3.30
CA ALA A 53 18.00 2.10 -2.75
C ALA A 53 17.81 2.49 -1.27
N GLY A 54 18.89 2.54 -0.49
CA GLY A 54 18.88 3.06 0.87
C GLY A 54 18.37 4.51 0.97
N TYR A 55 18.77 5.38 0.04
CA TYR A 55 18.24 6.74 -0.02
C TYR A 55 16.73 6.78 -0.32
N LEU A 56 16.26 5.95 -1.26
CA LEU A 56 14.83 5.83 -1.57
C LEU A 56 14.01 5.39 -0.35
N TYR A 57 14.56 4.45 0.44
CA TYR A 57 13.89 3.97 1.66
C TYR A 57 13.91 5.02 2.78
N SER A 58 15.00 5.75 2.94
CA SER A 58 15.13 6.79 3.97
C SER A 58 14.12 7.93 3.74
N MET A 59 13.77 8.19 2.50
CA MET A 59 12.74 9.18 2.14
C MET A 59 11.38 8.84 2.76
N GLN A 60 11.06 7.56 2.97
CA GLN A 60 9.80 7.15 3.59
C GLN A 60 9.63 7.76 4.98
N GLY A 61 10.66 7.66 5.82
CA GLY A 61 10.63 8.25 7.18
C GLY A 61 10.41 9.76 7.14
N LEU A 62 11.11 10.44 6.25
CA LEU A 62 11.02 11.89 6.10
C LEU A 62 9.63 12.33 5.62
N VAL A 63 9.08 11.68 4.61
CA VAL A 63 7.73 11.98 4.08
C VAL A 63 6.65 11.74 5.13
N ILE A 64 6.75 10.64 5.89
CA ILE A 64 5.80 10.37 6.98
C ILE A 64 5.89 11.45 8.05
N LEU A 65 7.08 11.79 8.50
CA LEU A 65 7.28 12.77 9.57
C LEU A 65 6.72 14.14 9.17
N VAL A 66 7.20 14.67 8.05
CA VAL A 66 6.82 16.02 7.59
C VAL A 66 5.39 16.04 7.07
N GLY A 67 5.01 15.06 6.25
CA GLY A 67 3.71 15.03 5.59
C GLY A 67 2.56 14.83 6.58
N THR A 68 2.72 13.98 7.59
CA THR A 68 1.67 13.75 8.60
C THR A 68 1.42 14.99 9.45
N ILE A 69 2.47 15.71 9.83
CA ILE A 69 2.33 16.96 10.60
C ILE A 69 1.70 18.05 9.74
N ALA A 70 2.18 18.23 8.50
CA ALA A 70 1.74 19.32 7.64
C ALA A 70 0.33 19.13 7.09
N LEU A 71 -0.06 17.90 6.78
CA LEU A 71 -1.27 17.58 6.03
C LEU A 71 -2.25 16.62 6.74
N GLY A 72 -2.03 16.33 8.02
CA GLY A 72 -2.94 15.48 8.82
C GLY A 72 -4.40 15.97 8.82
N TRP A 73 -4.62 17.26 8.66
CA TRP A 73 -5.94 17.88 8.57
C TRP A 73 -6.70 17.59 7.25
N VAL A 74 -6.00 17.17 6.19
CA VAL A 74 -6.61 16.91 4.88
C VAL A 74 -7.70 15.84 4.96
N GLY A 75 -7.45 14.77 5.74
CA GLY A 75 -8.42 13.72 5.98
C GLY A 75 -9.72 14.17 6.63
N ASP A 76 -9.73 15.34 7.29
CA ASP A 76 -10.93 15.88 7.93
C ASP A 76 -11.73 16.81 7.02
N ARG A 77 -11.10 17.44 6.05
CA ARG A 77 -11.76 18.38 5.12
C ARG A 77 -12.33 17.74 3.86
N PHE A 78 -11.73 16.65 3.40
CA PHE A 78 -12.13 16.01 2.14
C PHE A 78 -12.86 14.70 2.38
N SER A 79 -13.69 14.29 1.42
CA SER A 79 -14.41 13.02 1.53
C SER A 79 -13.42 11.85 1.46
N ILE A 80 -13.56 10.88 2.37
CA ILE A 80 -12.73 9.68 2.46
C ILE A 80 -12.63 8.98 1.11
N ARG A 81 -13.77 8.84 0.40
CA ARG A 81 -13.83 8.19 -0.91
C ARG A 81 -12.91 8.87 -1.94
N ASN A 82 -12.96 10.21 -2.02
CA ASN A 82 -12.17 10.96 -3.00
C ASN A 82 -10.67 10.86 -2.70
N ILE A 83 -10.29 10.93 -1.41
CA ILE A 83 -8.89 10.77 -0.99
C ILE A 83 -8.41 9.38 -1.36
N MET A 84 -9.17 8.33 -1.04
CA MET A 84 -8.78 6.95 -1.34
C MET A 84 -8.65 6.71 -2.85
N LEU A 85 -9.59 7.22 -3.67
CA LEU A 85 -9.53 7.11 -5.12
C LEU A 85 -8.31 7.85 -5.69
N LEU A 86 -8.11 9.10 -5.29
CA LEU A 86 -6.98 9.91 -5.74
C LEU A 86 -5.64 9.25 -5.38
N SER A 87 -5.52 8.76 -4.16
CA SER A 87 -4.32 8.08 -3.67
C SER A 87 -4.04 6.80 -4.46
N SER A 88 -5.07 5.96 -4.67
CA SER A 88 -4.92 4.71 -5.41
C SER A 88 -4.56 4.94 -6.88
N LEU A 89 -5.17 5.93 -7.52
CA LEU A 89 -4.82 6.32 -8.88
C LEU A 89 -3.39 6.90 -8.95
N GLY A 90 -3.03 7.77 -8.01
CA GLY A 90 -1.70 8.37 -7.96
C GLY A 90 -0.60 7.31 -7.80
N VAL A 91 -0.74 6.42 -6.81
CA VAL A 91 0.23 5.33 -6.60
C VAL A 91 0.25 4.39 -7.80
N GLY A 92 -0.92 4.02 -8.34
CA GLY A 92 -1.02 3.12 -9.49
C GLY A 92 -0.33 3.68 -10.74
N CYS A 93 -0.58 4.95 -11.08
CA CYS A 93 0.05 5.62 -12.22
C CYS A 93 1.58 5.71 -12.06
N ILE A 94 2.06 6.08 -10.85
CA ILE A 94 3.49 6.20 -10.60
C ILE A 94 4.17 4.83 -10.61
N SER A 95 3.57 3.82 -10.01
CA SER A 95 4.09 2.45 -10.03
C SER A 95 4.19 1.91 -11.46
N LEU A 96 3.16 2.17 -12.28
CA LEU A 96 3.16 1.80 -13.68
C LEU A 96 4.25 2.53 -14.46
N PHE A 97 4.42 3.84 -14.22
CA PHE A 97 5.48 4.64 -14.83
C PHE A 97 6.87 4.08 -14.49
N ILE A 98 7.15 3.83 -13.21
CA ILE A 98 8.42 3.23 -12.78
C ILE A 98 8.62 1.87 -13.47
N THR A 99 7.61 1.01 -13.49
CA THR A 99 7.71 -0.34 -14.07
C THR A 99 7.98 -0.32 -15.57
N LEU A 100 7.39 0.63 -16.31
CA LEU A 100 7.58 0.73 -17.76
C LEU A 100 8.91 1.34 -18.15
N PHE A 101 9.48 2.24 -17.36
CA PHE A 101 10.68 2.99 -17.71
C PHE A 101 11.93 2.58 -16.92
N SER A 102 11.81 1.72 -15.90
CA SER A 102 12.96 1.14 -15.20
C SER A 102 13.58 0.01 -16.06
N PRO A 103 14.92 -0.15 -16.08
CA PRO A 103 15.95 0.54 -15.27
C PRO A 103 16.52 1.84 -15.86
N GLY A 104 15.88 2.47 -16.83
CA GLY A 104 16.41 3.67 -17.53
C GLY A 104 16.19 5.01 -16.79
N LEU A 105 15.56 5.01 -15.62
CA LEU A 105 15.26 6.24 -14.90
C LEU A 105 16.46 6.77 -14.11
N SER A 106 16.71 8.07 -14.23
CA SER A 106 17.76 8.73 -13.41
C SER A 106 17.35 8.83 -11.93
N MET A 107 18.33 8.84 -11.04
CA MET A 107 18.09 8.91 -9.58
C MET A 107 17.19 10.08 -9.14
N PRO A 108 17.32 11.31 -9.66
CA PRO A 108 16.40 12.40 -9.33
C PRO A 108 14.95 12.11 -9.70
N VAL A 109 14.71 11.45 -10.84
CA VAL A 109 13.35 11.05 -11.27
C VAL A 109 12.79 9.97 -10.35
N LEU A 110 13.60 8.97 -9.99
CA LEU A 110 13.20 7.93 -9.02
C LEU A 110 12.85 8.56 -7.67
N LEU A 111 13.67 9.48 -7.15
CA LEU A 111 13.38 10.19 -5.92
C LEU A 111 12.05 10.95 -5.98
N ALA A 112 11.77 11.65 -7.08
CA ALA A 112 10.51 12.36 -7.27
C ALA A 112 9.31 11.39 -7.34
N CYS A 113 9.44 10.28 -8.03
CA CYS A 113 8.42 9.23 -8.10
C CYS A 113 8.15 8.62 -6.72
N PHE A 114 9.20 8.26 -5.99
CA PHE A 114 9.08 7.68 -4.65
C PHE A 114 8.49 8.66 -3.65
N PHE A 115 8.94 9.92 -3.68
CA PHE A 115 8.33 10.98 -2.87
C PHE A 115 6.82 11.08 -3.12
N SER A 116 6.42 11.14 -4.39
CA SER A 116 5.02 11.24 -4.79
C SER A 116 4.22 10.01 -4.38
N MET A 117 4.75 8.79 -4.57
CA MET A 117 4.10 7.55 -4.11
C MET A 117 3.89 7.56 -2.60
N LEU A 118 4.90 7.90 -1.83
CA LEU A 118 4.85 7.97 -0.37
C LEU A 118 3.88 9.05 0.11
N PHE A 119 3.84 10.17 -0.58
CA PHE A 119 2.87 11.22 -0.31
C PHE A 119 1.44 10.70 -0.47
N PHE A 120 1.12 10.04 -1.57
CA PHE A 120 -0.21 9.48 -1.80
C PHE A 120 -0.54 8.33 -0.82
N SER A 121 0.41 7.43 -0.54
CA SER A 121 0.15 6.25 0.30
C SER A 121 0.17 6.55 1.79
N GLU A 122 1.15 7.28 2.29
CA GLU A 122 1.35 7.47 3.72
C GLU A 122 0.63 8.72 4.25
N VAL A 123 0.65 9.81 3.47
CA VAL A 123 0.12 11.10 3.94
C VAL A 123 -1.37 11.23 3.65
N LEU A 124 -1.82 10.82 2.47
CA LEU A 124 -3.23 10.96 2.09
C LEU A 124 -4.04 9.69 2.38
N PHE A 125 -3.61 8.53 1.87
CA PHE A 125 -4.38 7.29 1.97
C PHE A 125 -4.51 6.78 3.40
N LYS A 126 -3.41 6.68 4.13
CA LYS A 126 -3.36 6.02 5.43
C LYS A 126 -4.32 6.63 6.47
N PRO A 127 -4.38 7.95 6.68
CA PRO A 127 -5.38 8.56 7.57
C PRO A 127 -6.82 8.33 7.10
N ALA A 128 -7.08 8.46 5.79
CA ALA A 128 -8.41 8.22 5.21
C ALA A 128 -8.85 6.77 5.38
N ASN A 129 -7.93 5.82 5.20
CA ASN A 129 -8.16 4.40 5.42
C ASN A 129 -8.53 4.09 6.87
N PHE A 130 -7.81 4.62 7.84
CA PHE A 130 -8.14 4.44 9.26
C PHE A 130 -9.50 5.07 9.62
N LYS A 131 -9.82 6.22 9.05
CA LYS A 131 -11.13 6.86 9.23
C LYS A 131 -12.25 6.00 8.62
N ALA A 132 -12.04 5.42 7.43
CA ALA A 132 -12.97 4.50 6.79
C ALA A 132 -13.21 3.24 7.64
N LEU A 133 -12.16 2.66 8.19
CA LEU A 133 -12.26 1.48 9.08
C LEU A 133 -13.06 1.80 10.34
N ARG A 134 -12.79 2.92 11.00
CA ARG A 134 -13.53 3.35 12.19
C ARG A 134 -15.01 3.58 11.90
N SER A 135 -15.34 4.14 10.74
CA SER A 135 -16.73 4.39 10.35
C SER A 135 -17.48 3.15 9.88
N SER A 136 -16.81 2.00 9.74
CA SER A 136 -17.42 0.76 9.23
C SER A 136 -18.14 -0.05 10.31
N THR A 137 -18.01 0.30 11.59
CA THR A 137 -18.61 -0.44 12.71
C THR A 137 -18.86 0.46 13.92
N SER A 138 -19.58 -0.07 14.94
CA SER A 138 -19.75 0.57 16.24
C SER A 138 -18.42 0.61 17.04
N GLU A 139 -18.34 1.50 18.03
CA GLU A 139 -17.15 1.66 18.86
C GLU A 139 -16.72 0.36 19.56
N ASP A 140 -17.67 -0.45 20.00
CA ASP A 140 -17.43 -1.72 20.70
C ASP A 140 -16.71 -2.78 19.83
N HIS A 141 -16.80 -2.69 18.51
CA HIS A 141 -16.26 -3.68 17.57
C HIS A 141 -15.08 -3.16 16.76
N GLN A 142 -14.55 -1.98 17.02
CA GLN A 142 -13.44 -1.40 16.27
C GLN A 142 -12.19 -2.29 16.30
N GLY A 143 -11.85 -2.88 17.44
CA GLY A 143 -10.72 -3.81 17.55
C GLY A 143 -10.84 -5.01 16.59
N LEU A 144 -12.06 -5.56 16.45
CA LEU A 144 -12.33 -6.65 15.52
C LEU A 144 -12.14 -6.22 14.05
N VAL A 145 -12.63 -5.02 13.68
CA VAL A 145 -12.47 -4.48 12.32
C VAL A 145 -11.00 -4.30 11.96
N PHE A 146 -10.22 -3.69 12.85
CA PHE A 146 -8.77 -3.54 12.64
C PHE A 146 -8.06 -4.89 12.57
N GLY A 147 -8.43 -5.85 13.44
CA GLY A 147 -7.87 -7.20 13.41
C GLY A 147 -8.17 -7.95 12.10
N LEU A 148 -9.42 -7.88 11.61
CA LEU A 148 -9.80 -8.46 10.32
C LEU A 148 -9.12 -7.78 9.13
N PHE A 149 -8.96 -6.46 9.19
CA PHE A 149 -8.24 -5.69 8.18
C PHE A 149 -6.77 -6.11 8.10
N GLU A 150 -6.06 -6.15 9.23
CA GLU A 150 -4.64 -6.55 9.25
C GLU A 150 -4.45 -8.03 8.90
N PHE A 151 -5.34 -8.91 9.36
CA PHE A 151 -5.35 -10.31 8.95
C PHE A 151 -5.51 -10.45 7.42
N GLY A 152 -6.50 -9.75 6.85
CA GLY A 152 -6.75 -9.77 5.41
C GLY A 152 -5.57 -9.23 4.60
N ARG A 153 -4.95 -8.15 5.06
CA ARG A 153 -3.72 -7.61 4.47
C ARG A 153 -2.57 -8.62 4.52
N GLY A 154 -2.36 -9.26 5.66
CA GLY A 154 -1.32 -10.29 5.83
C GLY A 154 -1.50 -11.46 4.86
N VAL A 155 -2.73 -11.94 4.69
CA VAL A 155 -3.05 -13.01 3.71
C VAL A 155 -2.75 -12.54 2.28
N LEU A 156 -3.18 -11.34 1.91
CA LEU A 156 -2.92 -10.79 0.57
C LEU A 156 -1.42 -10.55 0.33
N ALA A 157 -0.69 -10.01 1.31
CA ALA A 157 0.75 -9.83 1.24
C ALA A 157 1.47 -11.17 1.01
N PHE A 158 1.08 -12.21 1.75
CA PHE A 158 1.62 -13.55 1.59
C PHE A 158 1.39 -14.10 0.17
N LEU A 159 0.16 -13.96 -0.36
CA LEU A 159 -0.16 -14.41 -1.72
C LEU A 159 0.63 -13.62 -2.79
N ILE A 160 0.75 -12.31 -2.64
CA ILE A 160 1.55 -11.46 -3.54
C ILE A 160 3.03 -11.87 -3.49
N SER A 161 3.56 -12.12 -2.30
CA SER A 161 4.95 -12.58 -2.13
C SER A 161 5.21 -13.92 -2.80
N LEU A 162 4.26 -14.87 -2.71
CA LEU A 162 4.35 -16.14 -3.43
C LEU A 162 4.34 -15.96 -4.94
N LEU A 163 3.53 -15.04 -5.47
CA LEU A 163 3.50 -14.72 -6.90
C LEU A 163 4.85 -14.13 -7.36
N TRP A 164 5.43 -13.21 -6.60
CA TRP A 164 6.74 -12.65 -6.91
C TRP A 164 7.84 -13.71 -6.88
N ALA A 165 7.88 -14.54 -5.84
CA ALA A 165 8.84 -15.64 -5.73
C ALA A 165 8.69 -16.64 -6.92
N GLY A 166 7.47 -16.97 -7.30
CA GLY A 166 7.19 -17.85 -8.45
C GLY A 166 7.67 -17.24 -9.77
N MET A 167 7.38 -15.96 -10.04
CA MET A 167 7.81 -15.29 -11.26
C MET A 167 9.34 -15.27 -11.38
N LEU A 168 10.05 -14.99 -10.28
CA LEU A 168 11.50 -14.99 -10.27
C LEU A 168 12.10 -16.38 -10.46
N TYR A 169 11.51 -17.40 -9.85
CA TYR A 169 11.93 -18.78 -10.07
C TYR A 169 11.87 -19.16 -11.55
N TYR A 170 10.76 -18.83 -12.24
CA TYR A 170 10.62 -19.11 -13.68
C TYR A 170 11.56 -18.29 -14.56
N GLN A 171 12.00 -17.10 -14.13
CA GLN A 171 12.97 -16.31 -14.88
C GLN A 171 14.43 -16.80 -14.72
N VAL A 172 14.73 -17.41 -13.60
CA VAL A 172 16.09 -17.87 -13.24
C VAL A 172 16.31 -19.36 -13.59
N ALA A 173 15.30 -20.20 -13.41
CA ALA A 173 15.39 -21.65 -13.67
C ALA A 173 15.81 -22.06 -15.09
N PRO A 174 15.41 -21.37 -16.19
CA PRO A 174 15.86 -21.73 -17.53
C PRO A 174 17.30 -21.35 -17.86
N LYS A 175 18.02 -20.65 -16.96
CA LYS A 175 19.40 -20.17 -17.18
C LYS A 175 20.45 -20.97 -16.38
N LEU A 176 20.02 -21.98 -15.62
CA LEU A 176 20.85 -22.98 -14.96
C LEU A 176 20.83 -24.30 -15.73
#